data_93062a4ee7271dd0c89a9d04b56c82e1
#
_entry.id   93062a4ee7271dd0c89a9d04b56c82e1
#
_cell.length_a   1.000
_cell.length_b   1.000
_cell.length_c   1.000
_cell.angle_alpha   90.00
_cell.angle_beta   90.00
_cell.angle_gamma   90.00
#
_symmetry.space_group_name_H-M   'P 1'
#
loop_
_entity.id
_entity.type
_entity.pdbx_description
1 polymer ?
#
loop_
_entity_poly.entity_id
_entity_poly.type
_entity_poly.pdbx_seq_one_letter_code
_entity_poly.pdbx_strand_id
1 'polypeptide(L)'
;MSDRFDRRVAERQPAERADPSAEGFPYRDVASYLDYNAERFTERFDANSYLSLLRALDEYDLAQDAPSDAAALAGYEGDALVVSFTGDWHFPPEGGEEIADALEGGAGAVAHRVIESEYGHDAFLVEPDRVGPPVRTLLERGASAVTTETERDVTPDYPRVCTGLLPDA
;
A
#
# COMPACT_ATOMS: atom_id res chain seq x y z
N MET A 1 9.42 11.11 13.91
CA MET A 1 9.13 11.69 12.58
C MET A 1 9.11 13.22 12.62
N SER A 2 8.56 13.84 13.67
CA SER A 2 8.55 15.29 13.90
C SER A 2 9.96 15.92 13.81
N ASP A 3 10.96 15.41 14.55
CA ASP A 3 12.32 15.97 14.59
C ASP A 3 13.09 15.90 13.26
N ARG A 4 12.70 15.02 12.35
CA ARG A 4 13.26 14.96 10.98
C ARG A 4 12.61 15.99 10.07
N PHE A 5 11.36 16.28 10.31
CA PHE A 5 10.57 17.27 9.54
C PHE A 5 11.06 18.67 9.88
N ASP A 6 11.15 19.00 11.17
CA ASP A 6 11.60 20.29 11.67
C ASP A 6 13.03 20.63 11.23
N ARG A 7 13.95 19.65 11.25
CA ARG A 7 15.32 19.86 10.78
C ARG A 7 15.42 20.15 9.28
N ARG A 8 14.61 19.51 8.46
CA ARG A 8 14.63 19.69 7.00
C ARG A 8 13.99 20.99 6.56
N VAL A 9 13.00 21.47 7.29
CA VAL A 9 12.36 22.79 7.06
C VAL A 9 13.32 23.92 7.43
N ALA A 10 14.06 23.78 8.55
CA ALA A 10 15.04 24.77 9.00
C ALA A 10 16.29 24.88 8.09
N GLU A 11 16.66 23.83 7.38
CA GLU A 11 17.80 23.83 6.43
C GLU A 11 17.48 24.42 5.06
N ARG A 12 16.20 24.58 4.70
CA ARG A 12 15.77 25.24 3.47
C ARG A 12 15.51 26.70 3.75
N GLN A 13 16.38 27.55 3.23
CA GLN A 13 16.15 29.00 3.26
C GLN A 13 14.87 29.33 2.47
N PRO A 14 13.85 29.94 3.09
CA PRO A 14 12.59 30.27 2.44
C PRO A 14 12.74 31.22 1.24
N ALA A 15 13.87 31.93 1.14
CA ALA A 15 14.10 32.97 0.17
C ALA A 15 14.40 32.48 -1.27
N GLU A 16 14.81 31.24 -1.46
CA GLU A 16 15.18 30.73 -2.81
C GLU A 16 14.02 30.08 -3.58
N ARG A 17 12.87 29.90 -2.95
CA ARG A 17 11.69 29.20 -3.54
C ARG A 17 10.37 29.90 -3.29
N ALA A 18 10.37 31.17 -3.02
CA ALA A 18 9.13 31.92 -2.98
C ALA A 18 8.54 31.95 -4.39
N ASP A 19 7.50 31.17 -4.62
CA ASP A 19 6.62 31.35 -5.78
C ASP A 19 6.11 32.79 -5.75
N PRO A 20 6.39 33.61 -6.77
CA PRO A 20 5.93 35.01 -6.79
C PRO A 20 4.40 35.15 -6.74
N SER A 21 3.66 34.07 -7.05
CA SER A 21 2.20 34.02 -6.92
C SER A 21 1.74 33.77 -5.49
N ALA A 22 2.65 33.42 -4.59
CA ALA A 22 2.39 33.13 -3.19
C ALA A 22 2.58 34.33 -2.24
N GLU A 23 2.78 35.55 -2.77
CA GLU A 23 2.83 36.79 -1.97
C GLU A 23 1.50 37.03 -1.24
N GLY A 24 1.29 36.40 -0.13
CA GLY A 24 0.08 36.49 0.69
C GLY A 24 -0.27 35.16 1.37
N PHE A 25 0.36 34.07 0.98
CA PHE A 25 0.16 32.76 1.61
C PHE A 25 1.50 32.22 2.12
N PRO A 26 1.66 32.00 3.43
CA PRO A 26 2.88 31.40 3.96
C PRO A 26 3.10 30.03 3.33
N TYR A 27 4.33 29.80 2.87
CA TYR A 27 4.76 28.48 2.41
C TYR A 27 4.68 27.51 3.59
N ARG A 28 3.74 26.55 3.51
CA ARG A 28 3.45 25.65 4.62
C ARG A 28 4.41 24.47 4.60
N ASP A 29 4.63 23.88 5.78
CA ASP A 29 5.46 22.67 5.96
C ASP A 29 5.04 21.53 5.01
N VAL A 30 3.73 21.37 4.79
CA VAL A 30 3.18 20.38 3.84
C VAL A 30 3.63 20.66 2.41
N ALA A 31 3.60 21.93 1.96
CA ALA A 31 4.06 22.31 0.62
C ALA A 31 5.56 22.01 0.47
N SER A 32 6.36 22.38 1.46
CA SER A 32 7.80 22.07 1.48
C SER A 32 8.09 20.56 1.40
N TYR A 33 7.30 19.75 2.11
CA TYR A 33 7.41 18.30 2.05
C TYR A 33 7.07 17.75 0.67
N LEU A 34 5.97 18.23 0.08
CA LEU A 34 5.54 17.79 -1.26
C LEU A 34 6.56 18.17 -2.33
N ASP A 35 7.05 19.40 -2.31
CA ASP A 35 8.07 19.86 -3.26
C ASP A 35 9.35 19.07 -3.14
N TYR A 36 9.81 18.81 -1.92
CA TYR A 36 11.00 18.00 -1.70
C TYR A 36 10.84 16.58 -2.25
N ASN A 37 9.68 15.95 -2.04
CA ASN A 37 9.46 14.60 -2.57
C ASN A 37 9.27 14.61 -4.09
N ALA A 38 8.59 15.61 -4.64
CA ALA A 38 8.41 15.76 -6.08
C ALA A 38 9.76 15.91 -6.81
N GLU A 39 10.66 16.75 -6.30
CA GLU A 39 12.00 16.90 -6.85
C GLU A 39 12.77 15.60 -6.83
N ARG A 40 12.83 14.93 -5.67
CA ARG A 40 13.52 13.64 -5.55
C ARG A 40 12.92 12.55 -6.41
N PHE A 41 11.62 12.59 -6.61
CA PHE A 41 10.94 11.64 -7.50
C PHE A 41 11.37 11.87 -8.95
N THR A 42 11.36 13.12 -9.42
CA THR A 42 11.74 13.46 -10.81
C THR A 42 13.23 13.25 -11.12
N GLU A 43 14.12 13.24 -10.12
CA GLU A 43 15.53 12.91 -10.30
C GLU A 43 15.77 11.43 -10.67
N ARG A 44 14.86 10.53 -10.29
CA ARG A 44 15.02 9.09 -10.45
C ARG A 44 13.92 8.42 -11.29
N PHE A 45 12.87 9.14 -11.61
CA PHE A 45 11.74 8.60 -12.34
C PHE A 45 11.28 9.54 -13.44
N ASP A 46 11.25 9.05 -14.68
CA ASP A 46 10.82 9.84 -15.83
C ASP A 46 9.29 9.99 -15.85
N ALA A 47 8.80 11.20 -16.13
CA ALA A 47 7.37 11.50 -16.13
C ALA A 47 6.60 10.73 -17.21
N ASN A 48 7.19 10.47 -18.37
CA ASN A 48 6.54 9.69 -19.43
C ASN A 48 6.45 8.21 -19.04
N SER A 49 7.48 7.69 -18.38
CA SER A 49 7.45 6.33 -17.82
C SER A 49 6.36 6.20 -16.77
N TYR A 50 6.20 7.21 -15.89
CA TYR A 50 5.14 7.23 -14.90
C TYR A 50 3.74 7.22 -15.54
N LEU A 51 3.51 8.08 -16.53
CA LEU A 51 2.26 8.13 -17.28
C LEU A 51 1.97 6.82 -18.02
N SER A 52 3.00 6.17 -18.57
CA SER A 52 2.84 4.88 -19.27
C SER A 52 2.45 3.76 -18.30
N LEU A 53 3.04 3.74 -17.10
CA LEU A 53 2.68 2.78 -16.05
C LEU A 53 1.27 3.03 -15.51
N LEU A 54 0.89 4.30 -15.27
CA LEU A 54 -0.48 4.63 -14.87
C LEU A 54 -1.49 4.16 -15.90
N ARG A 55 -1.24 4.44 -17.18
CA ARG A 55 -2.13 3.99 -18.26
C ARG A 55 -2.22 2.46 -18.33
N ALA A 56 -1.11 1.76 -18.12
CA ALA A 56 -1.11 0.30 -18.10
C ALA A 56 -1.93 -0.27 -16.93
N LEU A 57 -1.91 0.41 -15.77
CA LEU A 57 -2.75 0.04 -14.62
C LEU A 57 -4.23 0.36 -14.88
N ASP A 58 -4.53 1.53 -15.45
CA ASP A 58 -5.91 1.96 -15.73
C ASP A 58 -6.59 1.10 -16.81
N GLU A 59 -5.81 0.60 -17.76
CA GLU A 59 -6.31 -0.22 -18.89
C GLU A 59 -6.21 -1.73 -18.60
N TYR A 60 -5.65 -2.13 -17.44
CA TYR A 60 -5.52 -3.54 -17.08
C TYR A 60 -6.88 -4.14 -16.72
N ASP A 61 -7.24 -5.20 -17.42
CA ASP A 61 -8.42 -6.02 -17.16
C ASP A 61 -8.01 -7.49 -17.22
N LEU A 62 -8.07 -8.17 -16.07
CA LEU A 62 -7.73 -9.59 -15.97
C LEU A 62 -8.65 -10.46 -16.86
N ALA A 63 -9.90 -10.08 -16.99
CA ALA A 63 -10.89 -10.79 -17.78
C ALA A 63 -10.97 -10.33 -19.25
N GLN A 64 -10.04 -9.50 -19.75
CA GLN A 64 -10.09 -8.95 -21.10
C GLN A 64 -10.40 -9.98 -22.19
N ASP A 65 -9.81 -11.19 -22.08
CA ASP A 65 -9.99 -12.29 -23.03
C ASP A 65 -10.77 -13.48 -22.45
N ALA A 66 -11.46 -13.27 -21.31
CA ALA A 66 -12.21 -14.29 -20.59
C ALA A 66 -13.59 -13.78 -20.15
N PRO A 67 -14.58 -14.65 -19.92
CA PRO A 67 -15.91 -14.22 -19.49
C PRO A 67 -15.96 -13.70 -18.04
N SER A 68 -14.93 -13.95 -17.23
CA SER A 68 -14.78 -13.45 -15.85
C SER A 68 -13.36 -13.67 -15.34
N ASP A 69 -12.99 -13.02 -14.23
CA ASP A 69 -11.71 -13.21 -13.54
C ASP A 69 -11.49 -14.67 -13.14
N ALA A 70 -12.51 -15.33 -12.62
CA ALA A 70 -12.45 -16.76 -12.31
C ALA A 70 -12.13 -17.62 -13.53
N ALA A 71 -12.68 -17.28 -14.71
CA ALA A 71 -12.38 -18.00 -15.95
C ALA A 71 -10.96 -17.71 -16.44
N ALA A 72 -10.46 -16.48 -16.26
CA ALA A 72 -9.09 -16.12 -16.58
C ALA A 72 -8.08 -16.86 -15.69
N LEU A 73 -8.41 -17.06 -14.41
CA LEU A 73 -7.55 -17.72 -13.41
C LEU A 73 -7.76 -19.25 -13.34
N ALA A 74 -8.76 -19.82 -14.02
CA ALA A 74 -9.07 -21.25 -13.95
C ALA A 74 -7.90 -22.20 -14.33
N GLY A 75 -6.93 -21.70 -15.08
CA GLY A 75 -5.70 -22.43 -15.42
C GLY A 75 -4.59 -22.38 -14.37
N TYR A 76 -4.79 -21.65 -13.27
CA TYR A 76 -3.81 -21.59 -12.18
C TYR A 76 -3.87 -22.87 -11.33
N GLU A 77 -2.76 -23.61 -11.26
CA GLU A 77 -2.68 -24.90 -10.59
C GLU A 77 -1.94 -24.87 -9.24
N GLY A 78 -1.30 -23.73 -8.92
CA GLY A 78 -0.52 -23.57 -7.71
C GLY A 78 -1.36 -23.21 -6.47
N ASP A 79 -0.82 -23.46 -5.29
CA ASP A 79 -1.37 -22.92 -4.06
C ASP A 79 -1.19 -21.39 -4.03
N ALA A 80 -2.19 -20.67 -3.55
CA ALA A 80 -2.18 -19.21 -3.46
C ALA A 80 -2.46 -18.71 -2.04
N LEU A 81 -1.75 -17.67 -1.63
CA LEU A 81 -2.01 -16.90 -0.44
C LEU A 81 -2.19 -15.44 -0.81
N VAL A 82 -3.39 -14.92 -0.60
CA VAL A 82 -3.69 -13.49 -0.68
C VAL A 82 -3.55 -12.90 0.71
N VAL A 83 -2.76 -11.83 0.84
CA VAL A 83 -2.61 -11.09 2.10
C VAL A 83 -3.12 -9.68 1.90
N SER A 84 -4.05 -9.26 2.74
CA SER A 84 -4.63 -7.93 2.74
C SER A 84 -4.45 -7.24 4.09
N PHE A 85 -4.49 -5.92 4.11
CA PHE A 85 -4.32 -5.11 5.31
C PHE A 85 -5.52 -4.20 5.53
N THR A 86 -6.04 -4.13 6.75
CA THR A 86 -7.25 -3.34 7.05
C THR A 86 -7.08 -1.84 6.80
N GLY A 87 -5.85 -1.31 6.89
CA GLY A 87 -5.52 0.10 6.64
C GLY A 87 -5.11 0.41 5.21
N ASP A 88 -5.14 -0.55 4.30
CA ASP A 88 -4.78 -0.33 2.90
C ASP A 88 -5.98 0.25 2.13
N TRP A 89 -5.85 1.51 1.73
CA TRP A 89 -6.89 2.23 0.99
C TRP A 89 -6.76 2.06 -0.54
N HIS A 90 -5.61 1.58 -1.01
CA HIS A 90 -5.39 1.31 -2.43
C HIS A 90 -5.87 -0.10 -2.81
N PHE A 91 -5.58 -1.05 -1.94
CA PHE A 91 -5.94 -2.47 -2.13
C PHE A 91 -6.65 -2.98 -0.87
N PRO A 92 -7.92 -2.59 -0.67
CA PRO A 92 -8.68 -2.96 0.51
C PRO A 92 -8.92 -4.47 0.58
N PRO A 93 -9.21 -5.02 1.77
CA PRO A 93 -9.42 -6.45 1.97
C PRO A 93 -10.46 -7.07 1.04
N GLU A 94 -11.48 -6.32 0.66
CA GLU A 94 -12.55 -6.74 -0.25
C GLU A 94 -11.99 -7.12 -1.65
N GLY A 95 -11.04 -6.34 -2.17
CA GLY A 95 -10.35 -6.67 -3.41
C GLY A 95 -9.49 -7.93 -3.30
N GLY A 96 -8.90 -8.16 -2.13
CA GLY A 96 -8.19 -9.40 -1.84
C GLY A 96 -9.11 -10.61 -1.78
N GLU A 97 -10.33 -10.47 -1.24
CA GLU A 97 -11.38 -11.48 -1.21
C GLU A 97 -11.82 -11.83 -2.64
N GLU A 98 -12.08 -10.84 -3.48
CA GLU A 98 -12.44 -11.05 -4.89
C GLU A 98 -11.37 -11.84 -5.67
N ILE A 99 -10.08 -11.56 -5.41
CA ILE A 99 -8.98 -12.31 -6.01
C ILE A 99 -8.96 -13.75 -5.50
N ALA A 100 -9.14 -13.96 -4.20
CA ALA A 100 -9.16 -15.28 -3.60
C ALA A 100 -10.33 -16.12 -4.16
N ASP A 101 -11.52 -15.55 -4.22
CA ASP A 101 -12.72 -16.18 -4.79
C ASP A 101 -12.52 -16.56 -6.27
N ALA A 102 -11.89 -15.68 -7.04
CA ALA A 102 -11.59 -15.95 -8.44
C ALA A 102 -10.59 -17.10 -8.64
N LEU A 103 -9.67 -17.30 -7.69
CA LEU A 103 -8.69 -18.39 -7.70
C LEU A 103 -9.28 -19.74 -7.25
N GLU A 104 -10.38 -19.76 -6.50
CA GLU A 104 -11.00 -21.03 -6.00
C GLU A 104 -11.45 -21.98 -7.12
N GLY A 105 -11.64 -21.47 -8.34
CA GLY A 105 -11.93 -22.27 -9.53
C GLY A 105 -10.74 -23.09 -10.08
N GLY A 106 -9.52 -22.83 -9.59
CA GLY A 106 -8.30 -23.52 -9.99
C GLY A 106 -8.09 -24.85 -9.28
N ALA A 107 -6.96 -25.51 -9.56
CA ALA A 107 -6.63 -26.81 -8.97
C ALA A 107 -5.88 -26.71 -7.63
N GLY A 108 -5.29 -25.56 -7.31
CA GLY A 108 -4.55 -25.32 -6.08
C GLY A 108 -5.45 -24.90 -4.90
N ALA A 109 -4.94 -25.02 -3.69
CA ALA A 109 -5.59 -24.46 -2.52
C ALA A 109 -5.40 -22.93 -2.45
N VAL A 110 -6.43 -22.22 -1.97
CA VAL A 110 -6.38 -20.76 -1.80
C VAL A 110 -6.60 -20.41 -0.34
N ALA A 111 -5.83 -19.45 0.14
CA ALA A 111 -6.04 -18.85 1.46
C ALA A 111 -6.04 -17.33 1.33
N HIS A 112 -6.97 -16.67 2.02
CA HIS A 112 -6.97 -15.21 2.18
C HIS A 112 -6.73 -14.88 3.66
N ARG A 113 -5.71 -14.06 3.92
CA ARG A 113 -5.35 -13.60 5.25
C ARG A 113 -5.48 -12.09 5.33
N VAL A 114 -6.37 -11.61 6.20
CA VAL A 114 -6.49 -10.18 6.51
C VAL A 114 -5.69 -9.88 7.77
N ILE A 115 -4.74 -8.96 7.66
CA ILE A 115 -3.89 -8.50 8.78
C ILE A 115 -4.37 -7.10 9.18
N GLU A 116 -4.70 -6.93 10.46
CA GLU A 116 -5.03 -5.61 10.99
C GLU A 116 -3.76 -4.76 11.07
N SER A 117 -3.73 -3.63 10.33
CA SER A 117 -2.58 -2.73 10.27
C SER A 117 -3.01 -1.30 9.98
N GLU A 118 -2.36 -0.33 10.63
CA GLU A 118 -2.54 1.10 10.36
C GLU A 118 -1.50 1.65 9.35
N TYR A 119 -0.58 0.81 8.87
CA TYR A 119 0.48 1.24 7.95
C TYR A 119 0.06 1.26 6.48
N GLY A 120 -1.21 0.92 6.20
CA GLY A 120 -1.74 0.89 4.84
C GLY A 120 -0.96 -0.08 3.95
N HIS A 121 -0.70 0.33 2.72
CA HIS A 121 0.01 -0.51 1.76
C HIS A 121 1.45 -0.86 2.17
N ASP A 122 2.09 -0.04 2.99
CA ASP A 122 3.47 -0.29 3.45
C ASP A 122 3.55 -1.36 4.56
N ALA A 123 2.42 -1.87 5.05
CA ALA A 123 2.38 -2.85 6.14
C ALA A 123 3.25 -4.09 5.88
N PHE A 124 3.31 -4.59 4.65
CA PHE A 124 4.14 -5.75 4.31
C PHE A 124 5.65 -5.50 4.46
N LEU A 125 6.09 -4.24 4.41
CA LEU A 125 7.48 -3.83 4.64
C LEU A 125 7.76 -3.52 6.10
N VAL A 126 6.78 -2.95 6.80
CA VAL A 126 6.96 -2.42 8.17
C VAL A 126 6.71 -3.51 9.22
N GLU A 127 5.82 -4.47 8.92
CA GLU A 127 5.41 -5.54 9.83
C GLU A 127 5.78 -6.95 9.31
N PRO A 128 7.07 -7.22 9.02
CA PRO A 128 7.49 -8.52 8.48
C PRO A 128 7.19 -9.70 9.42
N ASP A 129 7.12 -9.45 10.73
CA ASP A 129 6.80 -10.46 11.73
C ASP A 129 5.35 -10.94 11.66
N ARG A 130 4.45 -10.16 11.06
CA ARG A 130 3.04 -10.50 10.86
C ARG A 130 2.80 -11.17 9.49
N VAL A 131 3.53 -10.73 8.49
CA VAL A 131 3.45 -11.26 7.12
C VAL A 131 4.26 -12.56 6.97
N GLY A 132 5.39 -12.66 7.62
CA GLY A 132 6.31 -13.81 7.51
C GLY A 132 5.69 -15.17 7.89
N PRO A 133 4.96 -15.30 9.01
CA PRO A 133 4.38 -16.57 9.42
C PRO A 133 3.41 -17.20 8.40
N PRO A 134 2.39 -16.52 7.87
CA PRO A 134 1.51 -17.08 6.86
C PRO A 134 2.24 -17.43 5.56
N VAL A 135 3.19 -16.61 5.11
CA VAL A 135 4.04 -16.90 3.94
C VAL A 135 4.87 -18.17 4.16
N ARG A 136 5.49 -18.31 5.33
CA ARG A 136 6.25 -19.53 5.69
C ARG A 136 5.35 -20.74 5.70
N THR A 137 4.14 -20.63 6.27
CA THR A 137 3.18 -21.72 6.31
C THR A 137 2.79 -22.18 4.90
N LEU A 138 2.54 -21.24 3.99
CA LEU A 138 2.29 -21.55 2.58
C LEU A 138 3.45 -22.34 1.97
N LEU A 139 4.69 -21.86 2.14
CA LEU A 139 5.87 -22.45 1.51
C LEU A 139 6.21 -23.86 2.08
N GLU A 140 5.96 -24.09 3.35
CA GLU A 140 6.30 -25.35 4.01
C GLU A 140 5.17 -26.40 3.98
N ARG A 141 3.90 -25.96 3.95
CA ARG A 141 2.74 -26.83 4.18
C ARG A 141 1.58 -26.62 3.21
N GLY A 142 1.69 -25.66 2.28
CA GLY A 142 0.63 -25.30 1.34
C GLY A 142 -0.41 -24.34 1.92
N ALA A 143 -1.26 -23.79 1.03
CA ALA A 143 -2.26 -22.79 1.39
C ALA A 143 -3.35 -23.33 2.32
N SER A 144 -3.71 -24.61 2.20
CA SER A 144 -4.71 -25.26 3.08
C SER A 144 -4.33 -25.28 4.57
N ALA A 145 -3.04 -25.10 4.88
CA ALA A 145 -2.53 -25.01 6.25
C ALA A 145 -2.51 -23.59 6.81
N VAL A 146 -2.76 -22.58 5.96
CA VAL A 146 -2.81 -21.18 6.38
C VAL A 146 -4.18 -20.90 7.00
N THR A 147 -4.19 -20.35 8.22
CA THR A 147 -5.43 -19.94 8.88
C THR A 147 -6.00 -18.70 8.20
N THR A 148 -7.25 -18.77 7.76
CA THR A 148 -7.97 -17.66 7.09
C THR A 148 -8.61 -16.66 8.06
N GLU A 149 -8.42 -16.84 9.36
CA GLU A 149 -8.98 -15.94 10.37
C GLU A 149 -8.39 -14.54 10.29
N THR A 150 -9.26 -13.53 10.40
CA THR A 150 -8.84 -12.13 10.59
C THR A 150 -8.19 -12.03 11.97
N GLU A 151 -6.94 -11.61 12.03
CA GLU A 151 -6.20 -11.42 13.28
C GLU A 151 -6.74 -10.16 13.99
N ARG A 152 -7.66 -10.33 14.94
CA ARG A 152 -8.32 -9.22 15.63
C ARG A 152 -7.63 -8.77 16.91
N ASP A 153 -6.52 -9.35 17.31
CA ASP A 153 -5.99 -9.07 18.64
C ASP A 153 -4.46 -9.17 18.74
N VAL A 154 -3.77 -8.24 18.15
CA VAL A 154 -2.49 -7.76 18.67
C VAL A 154 -2.47 -6.26 18.50
N THR A 155 -2.83 -5.52 19.52
CA THR A 155 -2.58 -4.07 19.57
C THR A 155 -1.07 -3.88 19.57
N PRO A 156 -0.44 -3.41 18.48
CA PRO A 156 0.97 -3.07 18.52
C PRO A 156 1.13 -1.88 19.46
N ASP A 157 2.00 -1.99 20.45
CA ASP A 157 2.41 -0.88 21.32
C ASP A 157 3.35 0.07 20.53
N TYR A 158 2.83 0.59 19.40
CA TYR A 158 3.53 1.62 18.64
C TYR A 158 2.94 2.99 18.96
N PRO A 159 3.78 3.99 19.23
CA PRO A 159 3.29 5.35 19.46
C PRO A 159 2.53 5.81 18.20
N ARG A 160 1.25 6.15 18.38
CA ARG A 160 0.37 6.69 17.35
C ARG A 160 0.99 7.95 16.74
N VAL A 161 1.47 7.84 15.52
CA VAL A 161 2.25 8.90 14.86
C VAL A 161 1.36 9.95 14.18
N CYS A 162 0.03 9.84 14.21
CA CYS A 162 -0.86 10.71 13.43
C CYS A 162 -2.10 11.25 14.15
N THR A 163 -2.10 11.44 15.46
CA THR A 163 -3.22 12.12 16.13
C THR A 163 -3.03 13.63 16.37
N GLY A 164 -2.06 14.25 15.69
CA GLY A 164 -1.72 15.68 15.91
C GLY A 164 -2.03 16.63 14.76
N LEU A 165 -2.83 16.27 13.75
CA LEU A 165 -3.00 17.10 12.54
C LEU A 165 -4.38 17.75 12.36
N LEU A 166 -5.31 17.59 13.31
CA LEU A 166 -6.54 18.38 13.30
C LEU A 166 -6.67 19.08 14.65
N PRO A 167 -6.63 20.43 14.72
CA PRO A 167 -7.05 21.14 15.91
C PRO A 167 -8.56 20.92 16.10
N ASP A 168 -8.95 20.64 17.35
CA ASP A 168 -10.34 20.58 17.77
C ASP A 168 -11.09 21.81 17.27
N ALA A 169 -12.18 21.56 16.51
CA ALA A 169 -13.14 22.58 16.08
C ALA A 169 -14.25 22.74 17.13
#